data_ffb540409e95c190d5e7aa18f62cd801
#
_entry.id   ffb540409e95c190d5e7aa18f62cd801
#
_cell.length_a   1.000
_cell.length_b   1.000
_cell.length_c   1.000
_cell.angle_alpha   90.00
_cell.angle_beta   90.00
_cell.angle_gamma   90.00
#
_symmetry.space_group_name_H-M   'P 1'
#
loop_
_entity.id
_entity.type
_entity.pdbx_description
1 polymer ?
#
loop_
_entity_poly.entity_id
_entity_poly.type
_entity_poly.pdbx_seq_one_letter_code
_entity_poly.pdbx_strand_id
1 'polypeptide(L)'
;MTEGPLAAKVKEYAATVRRIVPGVRAPEDWAPLAELVAVDEFERVGTFLELQDWEQYTEMLTGWASAIDTFETTERRMTEVPGLVYYEVEERHHAGEHTTVVNSLTVFAFDDHGKIRHLDVYLQQKR
;
A
#
# COMPACT_ATOMS: atom_id res chain seq x y z
N MET A 1 -15.51 6.06 -17.58
CA MET A 1 -15.49 7.02 -16.48
C MET A 1 -14.05 7.37 -16.14
N THR A 2 -13.75 8.63 -15.95
CA THR A 2 -12.40 9.09 -15.67
C THR A 2 -12.11 8.98 -14.18
N GLU A 3 -10.95 8.44 -13.85
CA GLU A 3 -10.51 8.41 -12.47
C GLU A 3 -10.15 9.83 -12.03
N GLY A 4 -10.44 10.14 -10.77
CA GLY A 4 -10.12 11.44 -10.21
C GLY A 4 -8.65 11.56 -9.80
N PRO A 5 -8.27 12.75 -9.29
CA PRO A 5 -6.88 13.01 -8.92
C PRO A 5 -6.38 12.15 -7.77
N LEU A 6 -7.24 11.74 -6.85
CA LEU A 6 -6.83 10.89 -5.73
C LEU A 6 -6.53 9.47 -6.18
N ALA A 7 -7.32 8.95 -7.13
CA ALA A 7 -7.06 7.63 -7.70
C ALA A 7 -5.69 7.59 -8.38
N ALA A 8 -5.31 8.67 -9.06
CA ALA A 8 -3.98 8.76 -9.68
C ALA A 8 -2.87 8.66 -8.62
N LYS A 9 -3.07 9.26 -7.45
CA LYS A 9 -2.09 9.18 -6.35
C LYS A 9 -2.00 7.77 -5.78
N VAL A 10 -3.12 7.06 -5.71
CA VAL A 10 -3.12 5.67 -5.26
C VAL A 10 -2.35 4.79 -6.24
N LYS A 11 -2.52 5.01 -7.53
CA LYS A 11 -1.75 4.28 -8.56
C LYS A 11 -0.26 4.56 -8.42
N GLU A 12 0.11 5.82 -8.16
CA GLU A 12 1.50 6.20 -7.95
C GLU A 12 2.06 5.52 -6.69
N TYR A 13 1.27 5.49 -5.62
CA TYR A 13 1.64 4.79 -4.40
C TYR A 13 1.93 3.32 -4.68
N ALA A 14 1.01 2.64 -5.35
CA ALA A 14 1.16 1.22 -5.66
C ALA A 14 2.37 0.95 -6.55
N ALA A 15 2.60 1.78 -7.56
CA ALA A 15 3.74 1.65 -8.45
C ALA A 15 5.06 1.87 -7.71
N THR A 16 5.07 2.82 -6.77
CA THR A 16 6.25 3.12 -5.97
C THR A 16 6.61 1.93 -5.08
N VAL A 17 5.62 1.31 -4.44
CA VAL A 17 5.87 0.11 -3.62
C VAL A 17 6.46 -1.01 -4.47
N ARG A 18 5.88 -1.29 -5.63
CA ARG A 18 6.40 -2.36 -6.51
C ARG A 18 7.84 -2.09 -6.95
N ARG A 19 8.16 -0.83 -7.19
CA ARG A 19 9.52 -0.46 -7.63
C ARG A 19 10.55 -0.62 -6.52
N ILE A 20 10.17 -0.27 -5.28
CA ILE A 20 11.09 -0.29 -4.15
C ILE A 20 11.36 -1.70 -3.64
N VAL A 21 10.35 -2.57 -3.63
CA VAL A 21 10.42 -3.91 -3.02
C VAL A 21 11.69 -4.69 -3.34
N PRO A 22 12.11 -4.82 -4.62
CA PRO A 22 13.26 -5.69 -4.92
C PRO A 22 14.59 -5.25 -4.32
N GLY A 23 14.72 -3.99 -3.96
CA GLY A 23 16.00 -3.44 -3.51
C GLY A 23 16.00 -2.92 -2.08
N VAL A 24 14.90 -3.07 -1.36
CA VAL A 24 14.79 -2.46 -0.03
C VAL A 24 15.66 -3.19 0.99
N ARG A 25 16.32 -2.41 1.86
CA ARG A 25 17.20 -2.92 2.91
C ARG A 25 16.84 -2.35 4.28
N ALA A 26 16.27 -1.14 4.31
CA ALA A 26 16.01 -0.42 5.56
C ALA A 26 14.77 0.45 5.40
N PRO A 27 14.14 0.86 6.52
CA PRO A 27 12.95 1.74 6.45
C PRO A 27 13.17 3.03 5.67
N GLU A 28 14.39 3.57 5.66
CA GLU A 28 14.72 4.80 4.94
C GLU A 28 14.54 4.66 3.42
N ASP A 29 14.60 3.45 2.91
CA ASP A 29 14.45 3.18 1.48
C ASP A 29 13.04 3.47 0.98
N TRP A 30 12.09 3.65 1.90
CA TRP A 30 10.71 4.00 1.56
C TRP A 30 10.51 5.52 1.42
N ALA A 31 11.59 6.32 1.44
CA ALA A 31 11.51 7.77 1.30
C ALA A 31 10.69 8.24 0.09
N PRO A 32 10.79 7.61 -1.10
CA PRO A 32 9.93 8.03 -2.23
C PRO A 32 8.45 7.84 -1.96
N LEU A 33 8.09 6.83 -1.15
CA LEU A 33 6.70 6.59 -0.77
C LEU A 33 6.22 7.66 0.22
N ALA A 34 7.11 8.09 1.11
CA ALA A 34 6.80 9.10 2.12
C ALA A 34 6.37 10.43 1.48
N GLU A 35 6.81 10.71 0.26
CA GLU A 35 6.44 11.95 -0.44
C GLU A 35 4.94 12.02 -0.74
N LEU A 36 4.26 10.88 -0.77
CA LEU A 36 2.82 10.79 -1.03
C LEU A 36 1.98 10.83 0.25
N VAL A 37 2.62 10.86 1.41
CA VAL A 37 2.00 10.59 2.71
C VAL A 37 2.15 11.78 3.66
N ALA A 38 1.11 12.03 4.45
CA ALA A 38 1.19 12.96 5.58
C ALA A 38 1.84 12.21 6.74
N VAL A 39 3.18 12.12 6.72
CA VAL A 39 3.96 11.24 7.57
C VAL A 39 3.67 11.42 9.06
N ASP A 40 3.55 12.68 9.51
CA ASP A 40 3.35 12.97 10.93
C ASP A 40 1.95 12.63 11.44
N GLU A 41 1.00 12.47 10.53
CA GLU A 41 -0.40 12.18 10.87
C GLU A 41 -0.81 10.78 10.44
N PHE A 42 0.10 10.03 9.84
CA PHE A 42 -0.22 8.76 9.20
C PHE A 42 -0.65 7.69 10.21
N GLU A 43 -1.68 6.95 9.81
CA GLU A 43 -2.18 5.84 10.61
C GLU A 43 -2.64 4.74 9.67
N ARG A 44 -2.21 3.52 9.92
CA ARG A 44 -2.66 2.34 9.19
C ARG A 44 -3.32 1.37 10.15
N VAL A 45 -4.50 0.89 9.79
CA VAL A 45 -5.17 -0.18 10.52
C VAL A 45 -5.14 -1.42 9.64
N GLY A 46 -4.49 -2.47 10.11
CA GLY A 46 -4.35 -3.71 9.36
C GLY A 46 -5.48 -4.69 9.59
N THR A 47 -5.38 -5.83 8.93
CA THR A 47 -6.42 -6.87 8.93
C THR A 47 -6.80 -7.35 10.32
N PHE A 48 -5.87 -7.34 11.26
CA PHE A 48 -6.10 -7.79 12.62
C PHE A 48 -6.25 -6.62 13.60
N LEU A 49 -6.63 -5.44 13.08
CA LEU A 49 -6.80 -4.22 13.85
C LEU A 49 -5.50 -3.66 14.43
N GLU A 50 -4.36 -4.12 13.93
CA GLU A 50 -3.08 -3.54 14.34
C GLU A 50 -2.99 -2.10 13.85
N LEU A 51 -2.57 -1.22 14.73
CA LEU A 51 -2.47 0.20 14.47
C LEU A 51 -1.00 0.58 14.33
N GLN A 52 -0.65 1.23 13.22
CA GLN A 52 0.72 1.57 12.92
C GLN A 52 0.84 3.03 12.50
N ASP A 53 1.87 3.71 13.04
CA ASP A 53 2.27 5.01 12.51
C ASP A 53 3.23 4.78 11.32
N TRP A 54 3.75 5.85 10.74
CA TRP A 54 4.61 5.72 9.56
C TRP A 54 5.88 4.91 9.84
N GLU A 55 6.51 5.15 11.00
CA GLU A 55 7.72 4.41 11.37
C GLU A 55 7.45 2.91 11.50
N GLN A 56 6.39 2.56 12.20
CA GLN A 56 5.99 1.16 12.39
C GLN A 56 5.61 0.51 11.05
N TYR A 57 4.91 1.25 10.20
CA TYR A 57 4.51 0.76 8.90
C TYR A 57 5.71 0.47 8.00
N THR A 58 6.67 1.39 7.94
CA THR A 58 7.87 1.19 7.11
C THR A 58 8.75 0.06 7.63
N GLU A 59 8.79 -0.15 8.94
CA GLU A 59 9.47 -1.30 9.52
C GLU A 59 8.79 -2.60 9.08
N MET A 60 7.46 -2.64 9.13
CA MET A 60 6.69 -3.80 8.69
C MET A 60 6.88 -4.06 7.20
N LEU A 61 6.84 -3.00 6.38
CA LEU A 61 7.06 -3.11 4.94
C LEU A 61 8.45 -3.65 4.62
N THR A 62 9.46 -3.20 5.36
CA THR A 62 10.84 -3.66 5.17
C THR A 62 10.96 -5.16 5.46
N GLY A 63 10.35 -5.61 6.55
CA GLY A 63 10.33 -7.03 6.89
C GLY A 63 9.59 -7.86 5.86
N TRP A 64 8.45 -7.38 5.41
CA TRP A 64 7.66 -8.06 4.38
C TRP A 64 8.44 -8.17 3.07
N ALA A 65 9.03 -7.05 2.63
CA ALA A 65 9.77 -7.02 1.37
C ALA A 65 11.01 -7.92 1.41
N SER A 66 11.62 -8.10 2.58
CA SER A 66 12.78 -8.98 2.71
C SER A 66 12.42 -10.45 2.55
N ALA A 67 11.14 -10.80 2.71
CA ALA A 67 10.66 -12.18 2.61
C ALA A 67 10.20 -12.53 1.18
N ILE A 68 10.16 -11.56 0.27
CA ILE A 68 9.75 -11.81 -1.12
C ILE A 68 10.79 -11.21 -2.07
N ASP A 69 10.79 -11.68 -3.31
CA ASP A 69 11.70 -11.18 -4.34
C ASP A 69 11.07 -9.99 -5.07
N THR A 70 9.83 -10.19 -5.53
CA THR A 70 9.05 -9.18 -6.22
C THR A 70 7.59 -9.40 -5.91
N PHE A 71 6.75 -8.40 -6.25
CA PHE A 71 5.33 -8.66 -6.28
C PHE A 71 4.68 -7.89 -7.41
N GLU A 72 3.54 -8.41 -7.85
CA GLU A 72 2.76 -7.85 -8.92
C GLU A 72 1.35 -7.62 -8.42
N THR A 73 0.67 -6.67 -9.05
CA THR A 73 -0.72 -6.38 -8.71
C THR A 73 -1.56 -6.29 -9.97
N THR A 74 -2.79 -6.74 -9.86
CA THR A 74 -3.80 -6.53 -10.90
C THR A 74 -4.95 -5.78 -10.25
N GLU A 75 -5.19 -4.56 -10.72
CA GLU A 75 -6.29 -3.76 -10.21
C GLU A 75 -7.61 -4.43 -10.58
N ARG A 76 -8.48 -4.62 -9.60
CA ARG A 76 -9.80 -5.16 -9.81
C ARG A 76 -10.83 -4.04 -9.91
N ARG A 77 -10.81 -3.12 -8.98
CA ARG A 77 -11.69 -1.93 -8.97
C ARG A 77 -10.99 -0.81 -8.22
N MET A 78 -11.22 0.41 -8.69
CA MET A 78 -10.78 1.60 -7.97
C MET A 78 -11.95 2.56 -7.94
N THR A 79 -12.37 2.94 -6.75
CA THR A 79 -13.53 3.83 -6.56
C THR A 79 -13.11 5.04 -5.76
N GLU A 80 -13.27 6.20 -6.35
CA GLU A 80 -12.96 7.46 -5.66
C GLU A 80 -14.25 8.17 -5.26
N VAL A 81 -14.30 8.60 -4.00
CA VAL A 81 -15.32 9.52 -3.48
C VAL A 81 -14.59 10.67 -2.83
N PRO A 82 -15.25 11.78 -2.45
CA PRO A 82 -14.53 12.91 -1.85
C PRO A 82 -13.66 12.48 -0.67
N GLY A 83 -12.35 12.70 -0.79
CA GLY A 83 -11.38 12.41 0.27
C GLY A 83 -11.00 10.96 0.46
N LEU A 84 -11.59 10.02 -0.27
CA LEU A 84 -11.35 8.59 -0.09
C LEU A 84 -11.17 7.87 -1.43
N VAL A 85 -10.30 6.84 -1.44
CA VAL A 85 -10.20 5.93 -2.57
C VAL A 85 -10.28 4.50 -2.04
N TYR A 86 -11.15 3.70 -2.64
CA TYR A 86 -11.27 2.27 -2.36
C TYR A 86 -10.52 1.54 -3.47
N TYR A 87 -9.43 0.86 -3.11
CA TYR A 87 -8.54 0.23 -4.08
C TYR A 87 -8.57 -1.28 -3.87
N GLU A 88 -9.14 -2.00 -4.83
CA GLU A 88 -9.28 -3.45 -4.79
C GLU A 88 -8.31 -4.08 -5.78
N VAL A 89 -7.40 -4.91 -5.30
CA VAL A 89 -6.39 -5.53 -6.15
C VAL A 89 -6.19 -7.00 -5.83
N GLU A 90 -5.71 -7.73 -6.83
CA GLU A 90 -5.13 -9.04 -6.60
C GLU A 90 -3.62 -8.84 -6.53
N GLU A 91 -2.99 -9.33 -5.48
CA GLU A 91 -1.55 -9.25 -5.30
C GLU A 91 -0.94 -10.63 -5.47
N ARG A 92 0.17 -10.70 -6.18
CA ARG A 92 0.95 -11.92 -6.32
C ARG A 92 2.35 -11.67 -5.75
N HIS A 93 2.66 -12.38 -4.68
CA HIS A 93 3.92 -12.24 -3.95
C HIS A 93 4.82 -13.40 -4.36
N HIS A 94 5.96 -13.09 -4.97
CA HIS A 94 6.90 -14.08 -5.48
C HIS A 94 8.10 -14.24 -4.56
N ALA A 95 8.32 -15.46 -4.10
CA ALA A 95 9.47 -15.80 -3.27
C ALA A 95 10.04 -17.12 -3.77
N GLY A 96 11.17 -17.06 -4.51
CA GLY A 96 11.73 -18.22 -5.17
C GLY A 96 10.75 -18.80 -6.18
N GLU A 97 10.39 -20.07 -6.01
CA GLU A 97 9.43 -20.75 -6.87
C GLU A 97 7.98 -20.64 -6.37
N HIS A 98 7.80 -20.00 -5.22
CA HIS A 98 6.47 -19.89 -4.63
C HIS A 98 5.80 -18.55 -5.00
N THR A 99 4.52 -18.64 -5.29
CA THR A 99 3.69 -17.45 -5.52
C THR A 99 2.49 -17.52 -4.56
N THR A 100 2.33 -16.48 -3.75
CA THR A 100 1.18 -16.35 -2.87
C THR A 100 0.24 -15.32 -3.45
N VAL A 101 -1.03 -15.67 -3.59
CA VAL A 101 -2.06 -14.78 -4.12
C VAL A 101 -2.91 -14.26 -2.97
N VAL A 102 -3.06 -12.95 -2.93
CA VAL A 102 -3.86 -12.27 -1.90
C VAL A 102 -4.77 -11.27 -2.61
N ASN A 103 -6.05 -11.25 -2.25
CA ASN A 103 -6.93 -10.15 -2.66
C ASN A 103 -6.94 -9.13 -1.54
N SER A 104 -6.72 -7.87 -1.87
CA SER A 104 -6.76 -6.82 -0.86
C SER A 104 -7.72 -5.71 -1.25
N LEU A 105 -8.33 -5.12 -0.23
CA LEU A 105 -9.04 -3.85 -0.34
C LEU A 105 -8.35 -2.91 0.62
N THR A 106 -7.80 -1.82 0.11
CA THR A 106 -7.24 -0.76 0.95
C THR A 106 -8.07 0.50 0.74
N VAL A 107 -8.53 1.08 1.84
CA VAL A 107 -9.22 2.37 1.80
C VAL A 107 -8.19 3.43 2.15
N PHE A 108 -7.94 4.32 1.20
CA PHE A 108 -6.99 5.43 1.37
C PHE A 108 -7.77 6.68 1.74
N ALA A 109 -7.45 7.29 2.87
CA ALA A 109 -8.03 8.58 3.25
C ALA A 109 -6.95 9.66 3.09
N PHE A 110 -7.35 10.80 2.51
CA PHE A 110 -6.44 11.89 2.18
C PHE A 110 -6.72 13.11 3.03
N ASP A 111 -5.67 13.90 3.29
CA ASP A 111 -5.82 15.19 3.96
C ASP A 111 -6.17 16.29 2.95
N ASP A 112 -6.30 17.53 3.42
CA ASP A 112 -6.68 18.67 2.58
C ASP A 112 -5.61 19.04 1.55
N HIS A 113 -4.40 18.51 1.70
CA HIS A 113 -3.28 18.76 0.77
C HIS A 113 -3.11 17.61 -0.23
N GLY A 114 -4.02 16.63 -0.19
CA GLY A 114 -3.93 15.48 -1.09
C GLY A 114 -2.87 14.47 -0.68
N LYS A 115 -2.46 14.46 0.58
CA LYS A 115 -1.53 13.47 1.10
C LYS A 115 -2.30 12.35 1.78
N ILE A 116 -1.79 11.13 1.67
CA ILE A 116 -2.40 9.96 2.31
C ILE A 116 -2.17 10.07 3.81
N ARG A 117 -3.23 10.07 4.60
CA ARG A 117 -3.13 10.16 6.05
C ARG A 117 -3.62 8.92 6.79
N HIS A 118 -4.40 8.07 6.13
CA HIS A 118 -4.96 6.88 6.79
C HIS A 118 -5.18 5.76 5.78
N LEU A 119 -4.85 4.55 6.19
CA LEU A 119 -5.14 3.34 5.43
C LEU A 119 -5.93 2.37 6.30
N ASP A 120 -7.00 1.80 5.73
CA ASP A 120 -7.66 0.64 6.30
C ASP A 120 -7.44 -0.51 5.34
N VAL A 121 -6.89 -1.63 5.82
CA VAL A 121 -6.51 -2.76 4.97
C VAL A 121 -7.33 -4.00 5.31
N TYR A 122 -7.93 -4.59 4.27
CA TYR A 122 -8.73 -5.80 4.38
C TYR A 122 -8.17 -6.83 3.41
N LEU A 123 -7.84 -8.01 3.91
CA LEU A 123 -7.21 -9.05 3.11
C LEU A 123 -8.06 -10.31 3.02
N GLN A 124 -8.02 -10.93 1.84
CA GLN A 124 -8.54 -12.27 1.64
C GLN A 124 -7.37 -13.13 1.17
N GLN A 125 -7.09 -14.19 1.89
CA GLN A 125 -5.99 -15.08 1.54
C GLN A 125 -6.30 -16.50 1.98
N LYS A 126 -5.71 -17.45 1.27
CA LYS A 126 -5.89 -18.87 1.62
C LYS A 126 -5.15 -19.16 2.93
N ARG A 127 -5.72 -20.09 3.65
CA ARG A 127 -5.10 -20.58 4.88
C ARG A 127 -3.93 -21.49 4.55
#